data_e908c2dc01b44e504202fed28299541d
#
_entry.id   e908c2dc01b44e504202fed28299541d
#
_cell.length_a   1.000
_cell.length_b   1.000
_cell.length_c   1.000
_cell.angle_alpha   90.00
_cell.angle_beta   90.00
_cell.angle_gamma   90.00
#
_symmetry.space_group_name_H-M   'P 1'
#
loop_
_entity.id
_entity.type
_entity.pdbx_description
1 polymer ?
#
loop_
_entity_poly.entity_id
_entity_poly.type
_entity_poly.pdbx_seq_one_letter_code
_entity_poly.pdbx_strand_id
1 'polypeptide(L)'
;NSMHLLFNMIALFFFGSVIERIYLNTFGTLGIVFYLVTYLAGIVVSNIKTYMKYKNSSYYNSLGASGGVASILFASILYRPTSSICLYFAICIPAFIMGGLYLIYTYFSGKKSSDNINHDAHLFGSLFGIVFTILLRPSVFLEFIERVKNFNLYEYQIF
;
A
#
# COMPACT_ATOMS: atom_id res chain seq x y z
N ASN A 1 9.35 -6.96 15.81
CA ASN A 1 9.01 -8.33 15.45
C ASN A 1 9.62 -8.65 14.08
N SER A 2 10.53 -9.66 14.05
CA SER A 2 11.30 -10.04 12.85
C SER A 2 10.40 -10.45 11.68
N MET A 3 9.27 -11.09 11.95
CA MET A 3 8.31 -11.47 10.91
C MET A 3 7.64 -10.24 10.27
N HIS A 4 7.31 -9.23 11.04
CA HIS A 4 6.78 -7.98 10.50
C HIS A 4 7.79 -7.26 9.60
N LEU A 5 9.07 -7.27 9.98
CA LEU A 5 10.14 -6.74 9.13
C LEU A 5 10.27 -7.55 7.85
N LEU A 6 10.29 -8.87 7.94
CA LEU A 6 10.40 -9.75 6.78
C LEU A 6 9.26 -9.51 5.78
N PHE A 7 8.00 -9.45 6.23
CA PHE A 7 6.86 -9.17 5.35
C PHE A 7 6.93 -7.79 4.72
N ASN A 8 7.37 -6.77 5.46
CA ASN A 8 7.58 -5.44 4.87
C ASN A 8 8.66 -5.46 3.77
N MET A 9 9.77 -6.17 3.99
CA MET A 9 10.85 -6.29 2.99
C MET A 9 10.38 -7.04 1.74
N ILE A 10 9.64 -8.14 1.92
CA ILE A 10 9.06 -8.90 0.81
C ILE A 10 8.08 -8.03 0.02
N ALA A 11 7.16 -7.36 0.69
CA ALA A 11 6.19 -6.48 0.03
C ALA A 11 6.88 -5.33 -0.71
N LEU A 12 7.87 -4.68 -0.08
CA LEU A 12 8.62 -3.61 -0.71
C LEU A 12 9.42 -4.11 -1.92
N PHE A 13 10.00 -5.29 -1.86
CA PHE A 13 10.72 -5.88 -2.98
C PHE A 13 9.81 -6.11 -4.19
N PHE A 14 8.65 -6.76 -3.99
CA PHE A 14 7.75 -7.08 -5.10
C PHE A 14 7.01 -5.83 -5.62
N PHE A 15 6.30 -5.13 -4.75
CA PHE A 15 5.48 -3.98 -5.16
C PHE A 15 6.34 -2.74 -5.45
N GLY A 16 7.45 -2.58 -4.75
CA GLY A 16 8.44 -1.52 -4.99
C GLY A 16 9.04 -1.62 -6.38
N SER A 17 9.47 -2.81 -6.79
CA SER A 17 10.02 -3.03 -8.14
C SER A 17 8.99 -2.76 -9.25
N VAL A 18 7.71 -3.04 -9.00
CA VAL A 18 6.62 -2.72 -9.94
C VAL A 18 6.45 -1.22 -10.09
N ILE A 19 6.34 -0.49 -8.97
CA ILE A 19 6.13 0.96 -8.99
C ILE A 19 7.35 1.71 -9.50
N GLU A 20 8.55 1.29 -9.14
CA GLU A 20 9.78 1.87 -9.68
C GLU A 20 9.78 1.85 -11.21
N ARG A 21 9.53 0.68 -11.82
CA ARG A 21 9.46 0.55 -13.28
C ARG A 21 8.33 1.40 -13.89
N ILE A 22 7.14 1.40 -13.29
CA ILE A 22 6.01 2.18 -13.77
C ILE A 22 6.34 3.67 -13.73
N TYR A 23 6.89 4.16 -12.61
CA TYR A 23 7.23 5.57 -12.47
C TYR A 23 8.37 5.98 -13.40
N LEU A 24 9.41 5.16 -13.56
CA LEU A 24 10.47 5.40 -14.54
C LEU A 24 9.92 5.50 -15.98
N ASN A 25 9.03 4.59 -16.35
CA ASN A 25 8.43 4.59 -17.69
C ASN A 25 7.47 5.77 -17.91
N THR A 26 6.80 6.23 -16.84
CA THR A 26 5.79 7.30 -16.93
C THR A 26 6.41 8.70 -16.84
N PHE A 27 7.42 8.87 -15.98
CA PHE A 27 7.97 10.17 -15.60
C PHE A 27 9.46 10.32 -15.91
N GLY A 28 10.08 9.33 -16.56
CA GLY A 28 11.52 9.31 -16.80
C GLY A 28 12.32 9.29 -15.49
N THR A 29 13.43 10.01 -15.43
CA THR A 29 14.30 10.08 -14.25
C THR A 29 13.62 10.65 -13.01
N LEU A 30 12.61 11.52 -13.17
CA LEU A 30 11.77 12.01 -12.06
C LEU A 30 10.98 10.88 -11.38
N GLY A 31 10.76 9.77 -12.08
CA GLY A 31 10.11 8.59 -11.51
C GLY A 31 10.81 8.06 -10.26
N ILE A 32 12.14 8.14 -10.19
CA ILE A 32 12.92 7.76 -8.99
C ILE A 32 12.57 8.67 -7.81
N VAL A 33 12.48 9.97 -8.07
CA VAL A 33 12.11 10.95 -7.03
C VAL A 33 10.70 10.68 -6.53
N PHE A 34 9.75 10.47 -7.42
CA PHE A 34 8.36 10.17 -7.06
C PHE A 34 8.23 8.85 -6.30
N TYR A 35 9.01 7.83 -6.66
CA TYR A 35 9.09 6.58 -5.91
C TYR A 35 9.55 6.81 -4.47
N LEU A 36 10.67 7.53 -4.29
CA LEU A 36 11.20 7.85 -2.98
C LEU A 36 10.22 8.69 -2.16
N VAL A 37 9.57 9.68 -2.78
CA VAL A 37 8.55 10.50 -2.10
C VAL A 37 7.35 9.65 -1.70
N THR A 38 6.85 8.76 -2.57
CA THR A 38 5.74 7.85 -2.23
C THR A 38 6.06 7.04 -0.98
N TYR A 39 7.28 6.53 -0.88
CA TYR A 39 7.72 5.72 0.26
C TYR A 39 7.98 6.55 1.51
N LEU A 40 8.85 7.57 1.43
CA LEU A 40 9.31 8.35 2.59
C LEU A 40 8.21 9.25 3.15
N ALA A 41 7.48 9.98 2.30
CA ALA A 41 6.34 10.76 2.75
C ALA A 41 5.20 9.86 3.24
N GLY A 42 5.04 8.66 2.66
CA GLY A 42 4.13 7.63 3.16
C GLY A 42 4.43 7.23 4.60
N ILE A 43 5.71 7.05 4.96
CA ILE A 43 6.12 6.81 6.36
C ILE A 43 5.72 7.98 7.26
N VAL A 44 6.02 9.21 6.85
CA VAL A 44 5.75 10.41 7.67
C VAL A 44 4.24 10.60 7.86
N VAL A 45 3.49 10.66 6.75
CA VAL A 45 2.03 10.92 6.77
C VAL A 45 1.28 9.85 7.55
N SER A 46 1.65 8.58 7.37
CA SER A 46 1.00 7.47 8.05
C SER A 46 1.13 7.54 9.58
N ASN A 47 2.21 8.12 10.08
CA ASN A 47 2.47 8.20 11.52
C ASN A 47 1.98 9.50 12.16
N ILE A 48 1.47 10.49 11.42
CA ILE A 48 1.00 11.77 11.98
C ILE A 48 -0.07 11.54 13.06
N LYS A 49 -1.11 10.76 12.76
CA LYS A 49 -2.19 10.48 13.73
C LYS A 49 -1.67 9.78 14.97
N THR A 50 -0.82 8.79 14.78
CA THR A 50 -0.21 8.04 15.89
C THR A 50 0.65 8.94 16.76
N TYR A 51 1.47 9.79 16.13
CA TYR A 51 2.28 10.78 16.84
C TYR A 51 1.41 11.74 17.66
N MET A 52 0.37 12.32 17.06
CA MET A 52 -0.53 13.23 17.76
C MET A 52 -1.22 12.57 18.96
N LYS A 53 -1.59 11.30 18.84
CA LYS A 53 -2.27 10.53 19.89
C LYS A 53 -1.33 10.17 21.05
N TYR A 54 -0.06 9.84 20.76
CA TYR A 54 0.85 9.23 21.74
C TYR A 54 2.09 10.07 22.07
N LYS A 55 2.22 11.32 21.57
CA LYS A 55 3.40 12.18 21.77
C LYS A 55 3.78 12.43 23.23
N ASN A 56 2.84 12.29 24.16
CA ASN A 56 3.06 12.48 25.60
C ASN A 56 3.14 11.15 26.38
N SER A 57 3.15 10.00 25.68
CA SER A 57 3.22 8.67 26.29
C SER A 57 4.66 8.16 26.25
N SER A 58 5.24 7.90 27.42
CA SER A 58 6.58 7.30 27.54
C SER A 58 6.61 5.81 27.18
N TYR A 59 5.47 5.17 27.09
CA TYR A 59 5.36 3.71 26.90
C TYR A 59 5.05 3.29 25.46
N TYR A 60 4.73 4.25 24.58
CA TYR A 60 4.38 3.93 23.21
C TYR A 60 5.58 4.04 22.28
N ASN A 61 5.98 2.91 21.72
CA ASN A 61 7.00 2.85 20.68
C ASN A 61 6.36 2.42 19.37
N SER A 62 6.27 3.33 18.42
CA SER A 62 5.91 3.00 17.04
C SER A 62 7.18 2.84 16.23
N LEU A 63 7.40 1.63 15.73
CA LEU A 63 8.53 1.33 14.88
C LEU A 63 7.98 0.77 13.57
N GLY A 64 8.17 1.51 12.47
CA GLY A 64 7.88 0.85 11.22
C GLY A 64 7.78 1.75 10.01
N ALA A 65 8.51 1.33 9.00
CA ALA A 65 8.37 1.81 7.62
C ALA A 65 7.10 1.25 6.93
N SER A 66 6.26 0.50 7.67
CA SER A 66 5.11 -0.21 7.11
C SER A 66 4.06 0.70 6.45
N GLY A 67 3.93 1.94 6.93
CA GLY A 67 3.09 2.94 6.26
C GLY A 67 3.60 3.34 4.89
N GLY A 68 4.92 3.44 4.70
CA GLY A 68 5.54 3.65 3.39
C GLY A 68 5.37 2.43 2.48
N VAL A 69 5.51 1.21 3.04
CA VAL A 69 5.25 -0.03 2.30
C VAL A 69 3.79 -0.10 1.85
N ALA A 70 2.85 0.26 2.72
CA ALA A 70 1.43 0.34 2.37
C ALA A 70 1.16 1.38 1.26
N SER A 71 1.87 2.51 1.27
CA SER A 71 1.76 3.53 0.21
C SER A 71 2.20 2.97 -1.15
N ILE A 72 3.33 2.28 -1.20
CA ILE A 72 3.83 1.63 -2.42
C ILE A 72 2.88 0.52 -2.90
N LEU A 73 2.38 -0.31 -1.98
CA LEU A 73 1.41 -1.36 -2.29
C LEU A 73 0.15 -0.77 -2.97
N PHE A 74 -0.43 0.28 -2.39
CA PHE A 74 -1.65 0.88 -2.92
C PHE A 74 -1.42 1.69 -4.20
N ALA A 75 -0.26 2.30 -4.38
CA ALA A 75 0.15 2.84 -5.68
C ALA A 75 0.19 1.71 -6.74
N SER A 76 0.76 0.55 -6.39
CA SER A 76 0.79 -0.62 -7.28
C SER A 76 -0.60 -1.14 -7.65
N ILE A 77 -1.52 -1.20 -6.69
CA ILE A 77 -2.91 -1.63 -6.91
C ILE A 77 -3.63 -0.69 -7.89
N LEU A 78 -3.42 0.63 -7.80
CA LEU A 78 -4.02 1.59 -8.73
C LEU A 78 -3.57 1.35 -10.18
N TYR A 79 -2.29 1.08 -10.40
CA TYR A 79 -1.77 0.82 -11.75
C TYR A 79 -2.10 -0.58 -12.27
N ARG A 80 -2.19 -1.57 -11.37
CA ARG A 80 -2.40 -2.98 -11.72
C ARG A 80 -3.50 -3.64 -10.87
N PRO A 81 -4.76 -3.18 -10.97
CA PRO A 81 -5.82 -3.64 -10.06
C PRO A 81 -6.17 -5.12 -10.24
N THR A 82 -6.02 -5.65 -11.43
CA THR A 82 -6.39 -7.04 -11.76
C THR A 82 -5.23 -8.03 -11.65
N SER A 83 -4.02 -7.57 -11.29
CA SER A 83 -2.89 -8.47 -11.08
C SER A 83 -3.14 -9.40 -9.89
N SER A 84 -2.66 -10.63 -9.98
CA SER A 84 -2.76 -11.62 -8.90
C SER A 84 -1.82 -11.28 -7.76
N ILE A 85 -2.36 -11.23 -6.55
CA ILE A 85 -1.58 -11.21 -5.31
C ILE A 85 -1.80 -12.56 -4.64
N CYS A 86 -0.73 -13.36 -4.54
CA CYS A 86 -0.80 -14.69 -3.99
C CYS A 86 -0.36 -14.71 -2.54
N LEU A 87 -1.27 -15.11 -1.65
CA LEU A 87 -0.99 -15.32 -0.24
C LEU A 87 -0.39 -16.73 -0.07
N TYR A 88 0.78 -16.80 0.58
CA TYR A 88 1.50 -18.06 0.81
C TYR A 88 1.71 -18.91 -0.46
N PHE A 89 1.76 -18.28 -1.64
CA PHE A 89 1.88 -18.93 -2.96
C PHE A 89 0.73 -19.90 -3.31
N ALA A 90 -0.34 -19.93 -2.52
CA ALA A 90 -1.44 -20.90 -2.67
C ALA A 90 -2.76 -20.22 -3.05
N ILE A 91 -3.10 -19.10 -2.44
CA ILE A 91 -4.37 -18.39 -2.68
C ILE A 91 -4.07 -17.08 -3.38
N CYS A 92 -4.40 -17.02 -4.68
CA CYS A 92 -4.20 -15.82 -5.49
C CYS A 92 -5.52 -15.08 -5.66
N ILE A 93 -5.55 -13.82 -5.32
CA ILE A 93 -6.72 -12.94 -5.47
C ILE A 93 -6.34 -11.68 -6.25
N PRO A 94 -7.29 -11.08 -6.99
CA PRO A 94 -7.06 -9.81 -7.67
C PRO A 94 -6.67 -8.69 -6.68
N ALA A 95 -5.69 -7.87 -7.09
CA ALA A 95 -5.13 -6.84 -6.23
C ALA A 95 -6.17 -5.84 -5.70
N PHE A 96 -7.18 -5.48 -6.51
CA PHE A 96 -8.24 -4.57 -6.07
C PHE A 96 -9.11 -5.18 -4.96
N ILE A 97 -9.38 -6.49 -5.00
CA ILE A 97 -10.13 -7.20 -3.94
C ILE A 97 -9.29 -7.24 -2.67
N MET A 98 -8.03 -7.65 -2.79
CA MET A 98 -7.11 -7.71 -1.66
C MET A 98 -6.93 -6.34 -1.02
N GLY A 99 -6.77 -5.28 -1.83
CA GLY A 99 -6.67 -3.91 -1.34
C GLY A 99 -7.92 -3.45 -0.58
N GLY A 100 -9.12 -3.74 -1.11
CA GLY A 100 -10.39 -3.43 -0.43
C GLY A 100 -10.50 -4.14 0.92
N LEU A 101 -10.23 -5.45 0.95
CA LEU A 101 -10.24 -6.24 2.20
C LEU A 101 -9.20 -5.73 3.20
N TYR A 102 -8.01 -5.35 2.74
CA TYR A 102 -6.97 -4.80 3.59
C TYR A 102 -7.38 -3.47 4.22
N LEU A 103 -8.00 -2.54 3.46
CA LEU A 103 -8.49 -1.26 4.01
C LEU A 103 -9.59 -1.49 5.06
N ILE A 104 -10.52 -2.40 4.79
CA ILE A 104 -11.57 -2.78 5.75
C ILE A 104 -10.94 -3.35 7.02
N TYR A 105 -10.02 -4.30 6.87
CA TYR A 105 -9.32 -4.91 8.01
C TYR A 105 -8.58 -3.88 8.86
N THR A 106 -7.75 -3.02 8.24
CA THR A 106 -6.96 -2.03 8.98
C THR A 106 -7.84 -0.98 9.68
N TYR A 107 -8.97 -0.60 9.06
CA TYR A 107 -9.93 0.32 9.68
C TYR A 107 -10.56 -0.25 10.94
N PHE A 108 -11.05 -1.49 10.88
CA PHE A 108 -11.70 -2.12 12.05
C PHE A 108 -10.70 -2.52 13.13
N SER A 109 -9.52 -3.02 12.74
CA SER A 109 -8.48 -3.41 13.70
C SER A 109 -7.88 -2.20 14.41
N GLY A 110 -7.74 -1.06 13.75
CA GLY A 110 -7.29 0.18 14.38
C GLY A 110 -8.22 0.69 15.50
N LYS A 111 -9.50 0.29 15.49
CA LYS A 111 -10.45 0.62 16.55
C LYS A 111 -10.35 -0.31 17.77
N LYS A 112 -9.90 -1.55 17.59
CA LYS A 112 -9.89 -2.57 18.66
C LYS A 112 -8.63 -2.57 19.52
N SER A 113 -7.51 -2.04 19.04
CA SER A 113 -6.21 -1.93 19.74
C SER A 113 -5.78 -3.22 20.48
N SER A 114 -6.03 -4.40 19.90
CA SER A 114 -5.81 -5.68 20.56
C SER A 114 -4.45 -6.31 20.28
N ASP A 115 -3.68 -5.73 19.36
CA ASP A 115 -2.36 -6.20 18.96
C ASP A 115 -1.32 -5.05 18.92
N ASN A 116 -0.04 -5.40 18.77
CA ASN A 116 1.06 -4.45 18.72
C ASN A 116 1.29 -3.88 17.31
N ILE A 117 0.28 -3.94 16.42
CA ILE A 117 0.36 -3.44 15.06
C ILE A 117 -0.27 -2.05 14.98
N ASN A 118 0.44 -1.10 14.38
CA ASN A 118 -0.09 0.23 14.13
C ASN A 118 -1.00 0.23 12.89
N HIS A 119 -2.23 -0.26 13.03
CA HIS A 119 -3.22 -0.31 11.95
C HIS A 119 -3.58 1.07 11.40
N ASP A 120 -3.55 2.11 12.22
CA ASP A 120 -3.73 3.49 11.76
C ASP A 120 -2.65 3.88 10.75
N ALA A 121 -1.38 3.54 11.01
CA ALA A 121 -0.30 3.82 10.07
C ALA A 121 -0.48 3.06 8.75
N HIS A 122 -0.95 1.82 8.79
CA HIS A 122 -1.26 1.06 7.57
C HIS A 122 -2.38 1.72 6.76
N LEU A 123 -3.47 2.13 7.42
CA LEU A 123 -4.60 2.79 6.76
C LEU A 123 -4.19 4.12 6.14
N PHE A 124 -3.55 5.01 6.91
CA PHE A 124 -3.15 6.33 6.41
C PHE A 124 -2.05 6.25 5.37
N GLY A 125 -1.13 5.28 5.48
CA GLY A 125 -0.15 5.00 4.44
C GLY A 125 -0.81 4.57 3.12
N SER A 126 -1.78 3.65 3.18
CA SER A 126 -2.56 3.21 2.02
C SER A 126 -3.29 4.38 1.34
N LEU A 127 -4.00 5.20 2.13
CA LEU A 127 -4.72 6.37 1.63
C LEU A 127 -3.76 7.39 1.01
N PHE A 128 -2.61 7.64 1.63
CA PHE A 128 -1.58 8.50 1.06
C PHE A 128 -1.09 7.98 -0.29
N GLY A 129 -0.79 6.68 -0.39
CA GLY A 129 -0.36 6.04 -1.64
C GLY A 129 -1.38 6.22 -2.77
N ILE A 130 -2.68 6.05 -2.46
CA ILE A 130 -3.78 6.28 -3.41
C ILE A 130 -3.80 7.74 -3.86
N VAL A 131 -3.93 8.66 -2.90
CA VAL A 131 -4.10 10.10 -3.19
C VAL A 131 -2.88 10.66 -3.93
N PHE A 132 -1.67 10.36 -3.46
CA PHE A 132 -0.45 10.85 -4.08
C PHE A 132 -0.28 10.33 -5.50
N THR A 133 -0.57 9.05 -5.75
CA THR A 133 -0.51 8.47 -7.10
C THR A 133 -1.51 9.12 -8.05
N ILE A 134 -2.74 9.40 -7.58
CA ILE A 134 -3.75 10.13 -8.37
C ILE A 134 -3.30 11.57 -8.66
N LEU A 135 -2.69 12.26 -7.69
CA LEU A 135 -2.15 13.61 -7.90
C LEU A 135 -1.01 13.64 -8.93
N LEU A 136 -0.14 12.62 -8.93
CA LEU A 136 0.93 12.49 -9.93
C LEU A 136 0.39 12.21 -11.33
N ARG A 137 -0.66 11.39 -11.44
CA ARG A 137 -1.27 11.00 -12.71
C ARG A 137 -2.77 10.79 -12.53
N PRO A 138 -3.59 11.84 -12.71
CA PRO A 138 -5.05 11.75 -12.50
C PRO A 138 -5.76 10.68 -13.34
N SER A 139 -5.26 10.40 -14.56
CA SER A 139 -5.84 9.38 -15.44
C SER A 139 -5.79 7.96 -14.85
N VAL A 140 -4.86 7.70 -13.92
CA VAL A 140 -4.72 6.36 -13.31
C VAL A 140 -5.99 5.91 -12.60
N PHE A 141 -6.76 6.85 -12.03
CA PHE A 141 -8.02 6.53 -11.37
C PHE A 141 -9.10 6.04 -12.36
N LEU A 142 -9.22 6.71 -13.49
CA LEU A 142 -10.16 6.29 -14.54
C LEU A 142 -9.75 4.93 -15.14
N GLU A 143 -8.46 4.76 -15.41
CA GLU A 143 -7.89 3.48 -15.87
C GLU A 143 -8.14 2.34 -14.86
N PHE A 144 -7.99 2.63 -13.57
CA PHE A 144 -8.31 1.68 -12.50
C PHE A 144 -9.77 1.25 -12.56
N ILE A 145 -10.71 2.20 -12.61
CA ILE A 145 -12.15 1.92 -12.65
C ILE A 145 -12.50 1.09 -13.91
N GLU A 146 -11.95 1.48 -15.05
CA GLU A 146 -12.19 0.75 -16.31
C GLU A 146 -11.70 -0.70 -16.24
N ARG A 147 -10.50 -0.94 -15.74
CA ARG A 147 -9.95 -2.29 -15.58
C ARG A 147 -10.74 -3.13 -14.58
N VAL A 148 -11.24 -2.53 -13.49
CA VAL A 148 -12.09 -3.24 -12.52
C VAL A 148 -13.45 -3.56 -13.11
N LYS A 149 -14.08 -2.64 -13.85
CA LYS A 149 -15.38 -2.89 -14.53
C LYS A 149 -15.30 -3.99 -15.56
N ASN A 150 -14.21 -4.05 -16.31
CA ASN A 150 -13.99 -5.02 -17.37
C ASN A 150 -13.34 -6.33 -16.86
N PHE A 151 -13.16 -6.45 -15.54
CA PHE A 151 -12.59 -7.65 -14.95
C PHE A 151 -13.55 -8.84 -15.08
N ASN A 152 -13.06 -9.91 -15.71
CA ASN A 152 -13.78 -11.16 -15.87
C ASN A 152 -13.13 -12.26 -15.02
N LEU A 153 -13.85 -12.75 -14.03
CA LEU A 153 -13.35 -13.78 -13.11
C LEU A 153 -13.05 -15.10 -13.85
N TYR A 154 -13.78 -15.41 -14.91
CA TYR A 154 -13.58 -16.64 -15.69
C TYR A 154 -12.29 -16.62 -16.53
N GLU A 155 -11.78 -15.43 -16.87
CA GLU A 155 -10.51 -15.25 -17.56
C GLU A 155 -9.33 -15.06 -16.60
N TYR A 156 -9.63 -14.93 -15.31
CA TYR A 156 -8.63 -14.78 -14.28
C TYR A 156 -7.93 -16.12 -14.05
N GLN A 157 -6.75 -16.27 -14.68
CA GLN A 157 -5.94 -17.47 -14.49
C GLN A 157 -5.17 -17.36 -13.17
N ILE A 158 -5.46 -18.31 -12.29
CA ILE A 158 -4.71 -18.52 -11.05
C ILE A 158 -3.49 -19.37 -11.43
N PHE A 159 -2.34 -18.72 -11.64
CA PHE A 159 -1.06 -19.39 -11.81
C PHE A 159 -0.33 -19.44 -10.49
#